data_336d3206df79f066c7028aecdc17a0e2
#
_entry.id   336d3206df79f066c7028aecdc17a0e2
#
_cell.length_a   1.000
_cell.length_b   1.000
_cell.length_c   1.000
_cell.angle_alpha   90.00
_cell.angle_beta   90.00
_cell.angle_gamma   90.00
#
_symmetry.space_group_name_H-M   'P 1'
#
loop_
_entity.id
_entity.type
_entity.pdbx_description
1 polymer ?
#
loop_
_entity_poly.entity_id
_entity_poly.type
_entity_poly.pdbx_seq_one_letter_code
_entity_poly.pdbx_strand_id
1 'polypeptide(L)'
;FETQAKMKDFGFVSNIIENHDEPRGVSHYIPEGDCCDTSKKMLAALNFMLRGLPFIYQGQELGMENVPFKSIDEVDDISTLDEYKVALDAGLTPEAALKAVARRSRDNARTPMQWTGGENAGFTTGTPWFYVNENYPEINVEQALADPDSILNFYKKAIALRKRLPVVRDGSYQVYERNSDALYVYARETKEQKLLVVCSFTDRPVRFCPPYPFSLDDMK
;
A
#
# COMPACT_ATOMS: atom_id res chain seq x y z
N PHE A 1 -2.81 10.06 -10.23
CA PHE A 1 -2.97 11.24 -9.34
C PHE A 1 -3.36 12.51 -10.10
N GLU A 2 -3.04 12.69 -11.36
CA GLU A 2 -3.49 13.85 -12.16
C GLU A 2 -5.02 13.92 -12.27
N THR A 3 -5.71 12.80 -12.28
CA THR A 3 -7.18 12.72 -12.24
C THR A 3 -7.76 13.44 -11.03
N GLN A 4 -7.09 13.38 -9.87
CA GLN A 4 -7.48 14.10 -8.66
C GLN A 4 -7.58 15.60 -8.87
N ALA A 5 -6.59 16.20 -9.55
CA ALA A 5 -6.55 17.62 -9.84
C ALA A 5 -7.67 18.03 -10.83
N LYS A 6 -7.98 17.17 -11.79
CA LYS A 6 -9.04 17.43 -12.80
C LYS A 6 -10.45 17.33 -12.20
N MET A 7 -10.64 16.50 -11.17
CA MET A 7 -11.94 16.24 -10.55
C MET A 7 -12.31 17.20 -9.41
N LYS A 8 -11.45 18.19 -9.11
CA LYS A 8 -11.59 19.06 -7.92
C LYS A 8 -12.96 19.75 -7.78
N ASP A 9 -13.58 20.09 -8.90
CA ASP A 9 -14.86 20.84 -8.92
C ASP A 9 -16.09 19.93 -9.08
N PHE A 10 -15.89 18.64 -9.35
CA PHE A 10 -16.96 17.70 -9.65
C PHE A 10 -17.20 16.66 -8.55
N GLY A 11 -16.24 16.43 -7.67
CA GLY A 11 -16.38 15.44 -6.63
C GLY A 11 -15.07 14.89 -6.08
N PHE A 12 -15.14 13.69 -5.51
CA PHE A 12 -14.00 12.97 -4.96
C PHE A 12 -13.77 11.67 -5.70
N VAL A 13 -12.50 11.36 -5.93
CA VAL A 13 -12.07 10.07 -6.50
C VAL A 13 -11.79 9.09 -5.35
N SER A 14 -12.04 7.81 -5.58
CA SER A 14 -11.60 6.75 -4.67
C SER A 14 -10.09 6.58 -4.74
N ASN A 15 -9.43 6.61 -3.59
CA ASN A 15 -8.00 6.33 -3.47
C ASN A 15 -7.84 4.88 -3.07
N ILE A 16 -7.51 4.02 -4.02
CA ILE A 16 -7.38 2.58 -3.84
C ILE A 16 -5.95 2.21 -4.20
N ILE A 17 -5.22 1.61 -3.28
CA ILE A 17 -3.88 1.08 -3.50
C ILE A 17 -3.84 -0.45 -3.41
N GLU A 18 -4.94 -1.07 -2.94
CA GLU A 18 -5.09 -2.50 -2.77
C GLU A 18 -6.57 -2.89 -2.82
N ASN A 19 -6.88 -3.99 -3.47
CA ASN A 19 -8.22 -4.59 -3.53
C ASN A 19 -8.11 -6.09 -3.85
N HIS A 20 -9.24 -6.79 -3.98
CA HIS A 20 -9.30 -8.23 -4.25
C HIS A 20 -8.89 -8.64 -5.69
N ASP A 21 -8.67 -7.69 -6.58
CA ASP A 21 -8.26 -7.92 -7.98
C ASP A 21 -6.83 -7.45 -8.28
N GLU A 22 -6.09 -7.04 -7.24
CA GLU A 22 -4.72 -6.58 -7.34
C GLU A 22 -3.84 -7.32 -6.33
N PRO A 23 -2.52 -7.39 -6.53
CA PRO A 23 -1.62 -7.88 -5.50
C PRO A 23 -1.63 -6.99 -4.27
N ARG A 24 -1.00 -7.43 -3.18
CA ARG A 24 -0.82 -6.59 -1.98
C ARG A 24 -0.09 -5.30 -2.32
N GLY A 25 -0.66 -4.16 -1.89
CA GLY A 25 -0.18 -2.83 -2.25
C GLY A 25 1.27 -2.59 -1.86
N VAL A 26 1.69 -3.06 -0.68
CA VAL A 26 3.08 -2.93 -0.22
C VAL A 26 4.06 -3.69 -1.12
N SER A 27 3.69 -4.88 -1.60
CA SER A 27 4.50 -5.67 -2.53
C SER A 27 4.45 -5.16 -3.97
N HIS A 28 3.43 -4.36 -4.31
CA HIS A 28 3.29 -3.78 -5.64
C HIS A 28 4.05 -2.47 -5.79
N TYR A 29 3.92 -1.56 -4.81
CA TYR A 29 4.44 -0.19 -4.90
C TYR A 29 5.81 0.02 -4.25
N ILE A 30 6.24 -0.89 -3.37
CA ILE A 30 7.54 -0.81 -2.71
C ILE A 30 8.48 -1.80 -3.42
N PRO A 31 9.70 -1.40 -3.81
CA PRO A 31 10.67 -2.30 -4.40
C PRO A 31 10.98 -3.50 -3.49
N GLU A 32 11.26 -4.64 -4.11
CA GLU A 32 11.71 -5.83 -3.38
C GLU A 32 13.02 -5.51 -2.63
N GLY A 33 13.06 -5.83 -1.34
CA GLY A 33 14.19 -5.50 -0.45
C GLY A 33 14.03 -4.19 0.34
N ASP A 34 13.16 -3.27 -0.09
CA ASP A 34 12.89 -2.00 0.59
C ASP A 34 11.62 -2.07 1.46
N CYS A 35 10.93 -3.23 1.47
CA CYS A 35 9.70 -3.42 2.20
C CYS A 35 9.99 -3.53 3.71
N CYS A 36 9.73 -2.46 4.44
CA CYS A 36 9.86 -2.37 5.89
C CYS A 36 8.72 -1.52 6.46
N ASP A 37 8.60 -1.48 7.77
CA ASP A 37 7.55 -0.71 8.45
C ASP A 37 7.51 0.77 8.04
N THR A 38 8.68 1.37 7.85
CA THR A 38 8.78 2.77 7.43
C THR A 38 8.21 2.98 6.03
N SER A 39 8.56 2.14 5.06
CA SER A 39 8.05 2.23 3.69
C SER A 39 6.56 1.92 3.60
N LYS A 40 6.07 0.95 4.39
CA LYS A 40 4.64 0.63 4.51
C LYS A 40 3.83 1.80 5.11
N LYS A 41 4.36 2.44 6.17
CA LYS A 41 3.77 3.65 6.77
C LYS A 41 3.82 4.84 5.80
N MET A 42 4.89 5.00 5.03
CA MET A 42 4.99 6.04 4.01
C MET A 42 3.91 5.86 2.93
N LEU A 43 3.70 4.65 2.43
CA LEU A 43 2.63 4.36 1.45
C LEU A 43 1.24 4.66 2.01
N ALA A 44 0.99 4.33 3.29
CA ALA A 44 -0.24 4.69 3.99
C ALA A 44 -0.40 6.21 4.09
N ALA A 45 0.64 6.95 4.51
CA ALA A 45 0.62 8.40 4.60
C ALA A 45 0.32 9.04 3.25
N LEU A 46 0.97 8.57 2.17
CA LEU A 46 0.69 9.01 0.81
C LEU A 46 -0.80 8.88 0.49
N ASN A 47 -1.39 7.70 0.70
CA ASN A 47 -2.81 7.44 0.37
C ASN A 47 -3.77 8.27 1.23
N PHE A 48 -3.54 8.34 2.54
CA PHE A 48 -4.43 9.04 3.46
C PHE A 48 -4.43 10.56 3.32
N MET A 49 -3.31 11.15 2.94
CA MET A 49 -3.20 12.61 2.79
C MET A 49 -3.63 13.10 1.42
N LEU A 50 -3.82 12.21 0.43
CA LEU A 50 -4.39 12.57 -0.87
C LEU A 50 -5.81 13.13 -0.73
N ARG A 51 -6.18 13.99 -1.71
CA ARG A 51 -7.58 14.37 -1.93
C ARG A 51 -8.34 13.14 -2.43
N GLY A 52 -9.56 12.94 -1.96
CA GLY A 52 -10.39 11.79 -2.35
C GLY A 52 -10.84 10.97 -1.15
N LEU A 53 -11.41 9.82 -1.41
CA LEU A 53 -11.91 8.86 -0.42
C LEU A 53 -10.93 7.69 -0.33
N PRO A 54 -10.14 7.57 0.74
CA PRO A 54 -9.25 6.43 0.91
C PRO A 54 -10.07 5.17 1.23
N PHE A 55 -9.84 4.13 0.45
CA PHE A 55 -10.32 2.79 0.72
C PHE A 55 -9.20 1.99 1.37
N ILE A 56 -9.53 1.25 2.40
CA ILE A 56 -8.62 0.34 3.08
C ILE A 56 -9.12 -1.07 2.79
N TYR A 57 -8.28 -1.87 2.15
CA TYR A 57 -8.56 -3.28 1.94
C TYR A 57 -8.10 -4.08 3.17
N GLN A 58 -8.81 -5.15 3.51
CA GLN A 58 -8.49 -6.00 4.67
C GLN A 58 -7.04 -6.51 4.62
N GLY A 59 -6.30 -6.34 5.72
CA GLY A 59 -4.88 -6.68 5.82
C GLY A 59 -3.92 -5.59 5.36
N GLN A 60 -4.38 -4.58 4.62
CA GLN A 60 -3.57 -3.44 4.25
C GLN A 60 -3.08 -2.67 5.49
N GLU A 61 -3.93 -2.55 6.51
CA GLU A 61 -3.62 -1.91 7.79
C GLU A 61 -2.60 -2.69 8.65
N LEU A 62 -2.35 -3.95 8.32
CA LEU A 62 -1.30 -4.76 8.93
C LEU A 62 0.00 -4.74 8.12
N GLY A 63 -0.06 -4.24 6.88
CA GLY A 63 1.03 -4.35 5.94
C GLY A 63 1.25 -5.76 5.42
N MET A 64 0.16 -6.55 5.26
CA MET A 64 0.22 -7.89 4.67
C MET A 64 0.86 -7.83 3.27
N GLU A 65 1.68 -8.82 2.98
CA GLU A 65 2.51 -8.91 1.78
C GLU A 65 2.02 -10.01 0.83
N ASN A 66 2.55 -10.00 -0.38
CA ASN A 66 2.35 -11.09 -1.34
C ASN A 66 2.84 -12.42 -0.79
N VAL A 67 2.22 -13.49 -1.27
CA VAL A 67 2.59 -14.87 -0.95
C VAL A 67 3.80 -15.30 -1.77
N PRO A 68 4.80 -15.94 -1.16
CA PRO A 68 5.89 -16.59 -1.89
C PRO A 68 5.46 -17.96 -2.42
N PHE A 69 4.57 -18.01 -3.45
CA PHE A 69 4.12 -19.25 -4.04
C PHE A 69 5.30 -20.12 -4.48
N LYS A 70 5.28 -21.40 -4.09
CA LYS A 70 6.34 -22.39 -4.38
C LYS A 70 6.02 -23.22 -5.62
N SER A 71 4.74 -23.34 -5.95
CA SER A 71 4.24 -24.10 -7.12
C SER A 71 3.03 -23.37 -7.71
N ILE A 72 2.83 -23.57 -9.01
CA ILE A 72 1.62 -23.12 -9.70
C ILE A 72 0.36 -23.80 -9.16
N ASP A 73 0.49 -24.98 -8.57
CA ASP A 73 -0.62 -25.73 -7.98
C ASP A 73 -1.19 -25.05 -6.71
N GLU A 74 -0.49 -24.07 -6.15
CA GLU A 74 -0.95 -23.25 -5.02
C GLU A 74 -1.82 -22.07 -5.48
N VAL A 75 -1.97 -21.86 -6.79
CA VAL A 75 -2.67 -20.71 -7.37
C VAL A 75 -4.04 -21.13 -7.87
N ASP A 76 -5.07 -20.40 -7.44
CA ASP A 76 -6.47 -20.57 -7.87
C ASP A 76 -6.90 -19.55 -8.93
N ASP A 77 -6.19 -18.43 -9.05
CA ASP A 77 -6.53 -17.36 -9.98
C ASP A 77 -6.37 -17.79 -11.43
N ILE A 78 -7.49 -17.94 -12.13
CA ILE A 78 -7.54 -18.40 -13.54
C ILE A 78 -6.66 -17.51 -14.44
N SER A 79 -6.66 -16.19 -14.24
CA SER A 79 -5.81 -15.28 -15.03
C SER A 79 -4.34 -15.62 -14.84
N THR A 80 -3.91 -15.87 -13.60
CA THR A 80 -2.53 -16.24 -13.29
C THR A 80 -2.16 -17.59 -13.91
N LEU A 81 -3.07 -18.57 -13.85
CA LEU A 81 -2.87 -19.88 -14.48
C LEU A 81 -2.74 -19.77 -16.01
N ASP A 82 -3.53 -18.91 -16.65
CA ASP A 82 -3.44 -18.70 -18.10
C ASP A 82 -2.17 -17.94 -18.48
N GLU A 83 -1.79 -16.89 -17.74
CA GLU A 83 -0.52 -16.18 -17.94
C GLU A 83 0.69 -17.09 -17.74
N TYR A 84 0.64 -18.03 -16.80
CA TYR A 84 1.69 -19.02 -16.59
C TYR A 84 1.88 -19.91 -17.83
N LYS A 85 0.78 -20.42 -18.43
CA LYS A 85 0.85 -21.20 -19.68
C LYS A 85 1.47 -20.39 -20.82
N VAL A 86 1.02 -19.12 -20.98
CA VAL A 86 1.59 -18.23 -21.99
C VAL A 86 3.09 -18.01 -21.78
N ALA A 87 3.54 -17.88 -20.53
CA ALA A 87 4.95 -17.73 -20.21
C ALA A 87 5.77 -18.99 -20.55
N LEU A 88 5.24 -20.19 -20.30
CA LEU A 88 5.86 -21.45 -20.71
C LEU A 88 5.92 -21.59 -22.24
N ASP A 89 4.83 -21.27 -22.93
CA ASP A 89 4.79 -21.30 -24.41
C ASP A 89 5.76 -20.30 -25.04
N ALA A 90 6.05 -19.19 -24.34
CA ALA A 90 7.08 -18.23 -24.72
C ALA A 90 8.52 -18.71 -24.41
N GLY A 91 8.69 -19.89 -23.82
CA GLY A 91 9.96 -20.52 -23.56
C GLY A 91 10.60 -20.22 -22.20
N LEU A 92 9.86 -19.68 -21.24
CA LEU A 92 10.34 -19.54 -19.86
C LEU A 92 10.40 -20.92 -19.18
N THR A 93 11.35 -21.07 -18.25
CA THR A 93 11.33 -22.24 -17.36
C THR A 93 10.15 -22.14 -16.38
N PRO A 94 9.67 -23.28 -15.84
CA PRO A 94 8.56 -23.26 -14.86
C PRO A 94 8.80 -22.30 -13.69
N GLU A 95 10.01 -22.24 -13.16
CA GLU A 95 10.39 -21.35 -12.06
C GLU A 95 10.35 -19.88 -12.48
N ALA A 96 10.86 -19.57 -13.68
CA ALA A 96 10.86 -18.21 -14.20
C ALA A 96 9.43 -17.74 -14.52
N ALA A 97 8.62 -18.63 -15.09
CA ALA A 97 7.21 -18.38 -15.37
C ALA A 97 6.43 -18.11 -14.07
N LEU A 98 6.57 -18.99 -13.06
CA LEU A 98 5.94 -18.79 -11.75
C LEU A 98 6.35 -17.46 -11.12
N LYS A 99 7.64 -17.15 -11.08
CA LYS A 99 8.13 -15.88 -10.52
C LYS A 99 7.54 -14.66 -11.24
N ALA A 100 7.38 -14.74 -12.56
CA ALA A 100 6.83 -13.63 -13.34
C ALA A 100 5.35 -13.36 -13.04
N VAL A 101 4.52 -14.43 -12.93
CA VAL A 101 3.08 -14.28 -12.76
C VAL A 101 2.65 -14.15 -11.29
N ALA A 102 3.34 -14.84 -10.36
CA ALA A 102 3.01 -14.86 -8.94
C ALA A 102 2.95 -13.45 -8.33
N ARG A 103 3.87 -12.57 -8.73
CA ARG A 103 3.93 -11.19 -8.22
C ARG A 103 2.65 -10.39 -8.48
N ARG A 104 1.93 -10.70 -9.56
CA ARG A 104 0.72 -10.00 -10.00
C ARG A 104 -0.56 -10.77 -9.74
N SER A 105 -0.47 -12.00 -9.23
CA SER A 105 -1.64 -12.82 -8.93
C SER A 105 -2.59 -12.11 -7.97
N ARG A 106 -3.87 -12.13 -8.28
CA ARG A 106 -4.94 -11.65 -7.41
C ARG A 106 -5.04 -12.44 -6.11
N ASP A 107 -4.59 -13.69 -6.12
CA ASP A 107 -4.59 -14.57 -4.95
C ASP A 107 -3.76 -14.03 -3.79
N ASN A 108 -2.74 -13.20 -4.08
CA ASN A 108 -1.99 -12.49 -3.04
C ASN A 108 -2.89 -11.70 -2.07
N ALA A 109 -3.95 -11.07 -2.59
CA ALA A 109 -4.89 -10.28 -1.79
C ALA A 109 -6.07 -11.11 -1.24
N ARG A 110 -6.18 -12.40 -1.64
CA ARG A 110 -7.28 -13.30 -1.24
C ARG A 110 -6.91 -14.26 -0.14
N THR A 111 -5.67 -14.18 0.36
CA THR A 111 -5.21 -14.97 1.51
C THR A 111 -6.03 -14.66 2.75
N PRO A 112 -6.21 -15.63 3.65
CA PRO A 112 -6.90 -15.42 4.92
C PRO A 112 -6.30 -14.26 5.72
N MET A 113 -7.17 -13.50 6.40
CA MET A 113 -6.76 -12.44 7.32
C MET A 113 -5.93 -13.04 8.46
N GLN A 114 -4.80 -12.40 8.78
CA GLN A 114 -3.87 -12.84 9.80
C GLN A 114 -4.25 -12.22 11.15
N TRP A 115 -4.95 -12.98 12.00
CA TRP A 115 -5.45 -12.51 13.28
C TRP A 115 -4.44 -12.70 14.41
N THR A 116 -3.78 -13.87 14.46
CA THR A 116 -2.82 -14.23 15.51
C THR A 116 -1.63 -14.99 14.95
N GLY A 117 -0.59 -15.17 15.75
CA GLY A 117 0.54 -16.06 15.43
C GLY A 117 0.25 -17.56 15.64
N GLY A 118 -1.00 -17.93 15.97
CA GLY A 118 -1.41 -19.32 16.15
C GLY A 118 -1.76 -20.04 14.87
N GLU A 119 -2.20 -21.31 14.99
CA GLU A 119 -2.55 -22.16 13.86
C GLU A 119 -3.51 -21.48 12.89
N ASN A 120 -3.28 -21.63 11.58
CA ASN A 120 -4.03 -20.98 10.49
C ASN A 120 -4.17 -19.46 10.66
N ALA A 121 -3.16 -18.81 11.25
CA ALA A 121 -3.19 -17.37 11.56
C ALA A 121 -4.39 -16.95 12.44
N GLY A 122 -4.97 -17.87 13.21
CA GLY A 122 -6.21 -17.64 13.97
C GLY A 122 -7.45 -17.41 13.10
N PHE A 123 -7.38 -17.66 11.80
CA PHE A 123 -8.49 -17.43 10.88
C PHE A 123 -9.58 -18.50 10.97
N THR A 124 -9.18 -19.77 11.13
CA THR A 124 -10.10 -20.91 11.23
C THR A 124 -9.51 -22.02 12.06
N THR A 125 -10.38 -22.82 12.68
CA THR A 125 -10.01 -24.10 13.35
C THR A 125 -10.08 -25.30 12.40
N GLY A 126 -10.58 -25.11 11.18
CA GLY A 126 -10.62 -26.11 10.12
C GLY A 126 -9.50 -25.90 9.09
N THR A 127 -9.57 -26.60 7.96
CA THR A 127 -8.65 -26.39 6.84
C THR A 127 -9.00 -25.06 6.15
N PRO A 128 -8.06 -24.12 6.03
CA PRO A 128 -8.29 -22.91 5.24
C PRO A 128 -8.61 -23.26 3.79
N TRP A 129 -9.56 -22.53 3.18
CA TRP A 129 -9.89 -22.72 1.76
C TRP A 129 -8.78 -22.27 0.83
N PHE A 130 -7.89 -21.42 1.32
CA PHE A 130 -6.80 -20.82 0.59
C PHE A 130 -5.50 -20.78 1.39
N TYR A 131 -4.39 -20.56 0.73
CA TYR A 131 -3.06 -20.51 1.33
C TYR A 131 -2.96 -19.43 2.41
N VAL A 132 -2.46 -19.80 3.58
CA VAL A 132 -2.13 -18.85 4.66
C VAL A 132 -0.68 -18.41 4.47
N ASN A 133 -0.45 -17.10 4.33
CA ASN A 133 0.90 -16.59 4.14
C ASN A 133 1.79 -16.95 5.33
N GLU A 134 2.96 -17.54 5.08
CA GLU A 134 3.86 -18.08 6.10
C GLU A 134 4.39 -17.01 7.09
N ASN A 135 4.24 -15.71 6.75
CA ASN A 135 4.67 -14.60 7.63
C ASN A 135 3.64 -14.23 8.73
N TYR A 136 2.55 -14.99 8.87
CA TYR A 136 1.52 -14.72 9.88
C TYR A 136 2.01 -14.70 11.34
N PRO A 137 3.09 -15.41 11.75
CA PRO A 137 3.58 -15.28 13.12
C PRO A 137 4.12 -13.88 13.45
N GLU A 138 4.55 -13.14 12.42
CA GLU A 138 5.14 -11.81 12.56
C GLU A 138 4.16 -10.70 12.18
N ILE A 139 3.39 -10.91 11.10
CA ILE A 139 2.41 -9.93 10.59
C ILE A 139 1.00 -10.42 10.95
N ASN A 140 0.45 -9.92 12.04
CA ASN A 140 -0.91 -10.25 12.49
C ASN A 140 -1.51 -9.18 13.39
N VAL A 141 -2.83 -9.25 13.60
CA VAL A 141 -3.57 -8.26 14.39
C VAL A 141 -3.10 -8.24 15.86
N GLU A 142 -2.85 -9.40 16.46
CA GLU A 142 -2.44 -9.51 17.86
C GLU A 142 -1.12 -8.78 18.12
N GLN A 143 -0.10 -9.03 17.28
CA GLN A 143 1.19 -8.36 17.34
C GLN A 143 1.05 -6.85 17.05
N ALA A 144 0.27 -6.51 16.02
CA ALA A 144 0.07 -5.12 15.64
C ALA A 144 -0.68 -4.30 16.71
N LEU A 145 -1.56 -4.91 17.50
CA LEU A 145 -2.23 -4.24 18.63
C LEU A 145 -1.28 -4.03 19.82
N ALA A 146 -0.36 -4.95 20.04
CA ALA A 146 0.60 -4.89 21.14
C ALA A 146 1.71 -3.84 20.92
N ASP A 147 2.06 -3.56 19.66
CA ASP A 147 3.09 -2.58 19.30
C ASP A 147 2.49 -1.19 19.05
N PRO A 148 2.78 -0.17 19.88
CA PRO A 148 2.29 1.20 19.70
C PRO A 148 2.78 1.86 18.41
N ASP A 149 3.87 1.37 17.83
CA ASP A 149 4.47 1.87 16.60
C ASP A 149 4.16 1.01 15.37
N SER A 150 3.30 0.01 15.50
CA SER A 150 2.87 -0.83 14.39
C SER A 150 2.23 -0.05 13.24
N ILE A 151 2.14 -0.71 12.08
CA ILE A 151 1.43 -0.19 10.91
C ILE A 151 -0.04 0.05 11.24
N LEU A 152 -0.71 -0.87 11.96
CA LEU A 152 -2.10 -0.73 12.40
C LEU A 152 -2.31 0.54 13.24
N ASN A 153 -1.43 0.77 14.22
CA ASN A 153 -1.53 1.95 15.07
C ASN A 153 -1.19 3.25 14.31
N PHE A 154 -0.32 3.17 13.31
CA PHE A 154 -0.11 4.27 12.36
C PHE A 154 -1.38 4.58 11.54
N TYR A 155 -2.06 3.56 11.00
CA TYR A 155 -3.35 3.73 10.30
C TYR A 155 -4.40 4.41 11.18
N LYS A 156 -4.54 3.99 12.44
CA LYS A 156 -5.44 4.64 13.41
C LYS A 156 -5.10 6.13 13.58
N LYS A 157 -3.81 6.46 13.75
CA LYS A 157 -3.33 7.84 13.87
C LYS A 157 -3.61 8.64 12.60
N ALA A 158 -3.34 8.07 11.41
CA ALA A 158 -3.57 8.72 10.11
C ALA A 158 -5.07 9.00 9.85
N ILE A 159 -5.95 8.06 10.19
CA ILE A 159 -7.41 8.23 10.09
C ILE A 159 -7.88 9.34 11.04
N ALA A 160 -7.40 9.34 12.29
CA ALA A 160 -7.74 10.37 13.27
C ALA A 160 -7.27 11.77 12.80
N LEU A 161 -6.05 11.85 12.26
CA LEU A 161 -5.49 13.06 11.70
C LEU A 161 -6.33 13.57 10.52
N ARG A 162 -6.68 12.71 9.57
CA ARG A 162 -7.52 13.03 8.43
C ARG A 162 -8.88 13.59 8.84
N LYS A 163 -9.52 12.98 9.85
CA LYS A 163 -10.82 13.46 10.38
C LYS A 163 -10.71 14.84 11.04
N ARG A 164 -9.57 15.12 11.68
CA ARG A 164 -9.34 16.37 12.42
C ARG A 164 -8.93 17.54 11.53
N LEU A 165 -8.21 17.29 10.44
CA LEU A 165 -7.63 18.33 9.59
C LEU A 165 -8.49 18.60 8.35
N PRO A 166 -9.21 19.74 8.30
CA PRO A 166 -10.01 20.13 7.11
C PRO A 166 -9.18 20.18 5.84
N VAL A 167 -7.92 20.60 5.91
CA VAL A 167 -7.03 20.67 4.74
C VAL A 167 -6.83 19.31 4.05
N VAL A 168 -6.84 18.21 4.79
CA VAL A 168 -6.73 16.86 4.22
C VAL A 168 -8.03 16.45 3.53
N ARG A 169 -9.19 16.83 4.09
CA ARG A 169 -10.50 16.50 3.52
C ARG A 169 -10.85 17.40 2.32
N ASP A 170 -10.78 18.72 2.52
CA ASP A 170 -11.38 19.73 1.65
C ASP A 170 -10.34 20.52 0.84
N GLY A 171 -9.06 20.46 1.21
CA GLY A 171 -8.00 21.24 0.58
C GLY A 171 -7.84 20.95 -0.92
N SER A 172 -7.34 21.94 -1.64
CA SER A 172 -6.90 21.78 -3.03
C SER A 172 -5.85 20.67 -3.16
N TYR A 173 -5.49 20.33 -4.37
CA TYR A 173 -4.44 19.33 -4.64
C TYR A 173 -3.49 19.88 -5.70
N GLN A 174 -2.21 19.98 -5.33
CA GLN A 174 -1.15 20.46 -6.21
C GLN A 174 0.05 19.52 -6.14
N VAL A 175 0.48 18.98 -7.28
CA VAL A 175 1.68 18.12 -7.38
C VAL A 175 2.90 18.96 -7.68
N TYR A 176 4.01 18.63 -7.02
CA TYR A 176 5.36 19.14 -7.26
C TYR A 176 6.29 17.99 -7.65
N GLU A 177 7.54 18.30 -8.01
CA GLU A 177 8.59 17.29 -8.33
C GLU A 177 8.12 16.18 -9.30
N ARG A 178 7.37 16.56 -10.33
CA ARG A 178 6.72 15.62 -11.26
C ARG A 178 7.69 14.68 -11.99
N ASN A 179 8.96 15.07 -12.11
CA ASN A 179 10.00 14.32 -12.81
C ASN A 179 11.00 13.66 -11.86
N SER A 180 10.68 13.57 -10.57
CA SER A 180 11.54 12.89 -9.59
C SER A 180 11.20 11.40 -9.55
N ASP A 181 12.22 10.57 -9.74
CA ASP A 181 12.11 9.11 -9.54
C ASP A 181 12.22 8.72 -8.04
N ALA A 182 12.65 9.67 -7.21
CA ALA A 182 12.92 9.44 -5.79
C ALA A 182 11.85 9.98 -4.85
N LEU A 183 11.17 11.07 -5.24
CA LEU A 183 10.21 11.76 -4.38
C LEU A 183 8.86 11.89 -5.04
N TYR A 184 7.81 11.65 -4.27
CA TYR A 184 6.47 12.09 -4.60
C TYR A 184 6.04 13.21 -3.67
N VAL A 185 5.83 14.41 -4.22
CA VAL A 185 5.56 15.63 -3.46
C VAL A 185 4.26 16.26 -3.90
N TYR A 186 3.39 16.54 -2.95
CA TYR A 186 2.16 17.28 -3.22
C TYR A 186 1.76 18.15 -2.04
N ALA A 187 1.00 19.19 -2.32
CA ALA A 187 0.41 20.05 -1.32
C ALA A 187 -1.12 19.97 -1.32
N ARG A 188 -1.67 20.24 -0.15
CA ARG A 188 -3.09 20.48 0.08
C ARG A 188 -3.24 21.86 0.72
N GLU A 189 -4.23 22.64 0.32
CA GLU A 189 -4.41 24.00 0.81
C GLU A 189 -5.90 24.34 0.95
N THR A 190 -6.25 24.92 2.09
CA THR A 190 -7.47 25.70 2.34
C THR A 190 -7.09 27.15 2.58
N LYS A 191 -8.07 28.00 2.90
CA LYS A 191 -7.79 29.39 3.28
C LYS A 191 -6.99 29.50 4.57
N GLU A 192 -7.18 28.54 5.50
CA GLU A 192 -6.63 28.57 6.87
C GLU A 192 -5.42 27.66 7.08
N GLN A 193 -5.28 26.63 6.23
CA GLN A 193 -4.29 25.58 6.46
C GLN A 193 -3.58 25.19 5.16
N LYS A 194 -2.30 24.88 5.29
CA LYS A 194 -1.47 24.29 4.24
C LYS A 194 -0.83 23.02 4.74
N LEU A 195 -0.79 22.01 3.90
CA LEU A 195 -0.14 20.72 4.16
C LEU A 195 0.76 20.38 2.97
N LEU A 196 2.03 20.15 3.24
CA LEU A 196 2.98 19.61 2.29
C LEU A 196 3.25 18.15 2.66
N VAL A 197 3.09 17.25 1.69
CA VAL A 197 3.39 15.83 1.84
C VAL A 197 4.57 15.49 0.94
N VAL A 198 5.60 14.91 1.55
CA VAL A 198 6.82 14.48 0.86
C VAL A 198 7.03 13.02 1.16
N CYS A 199 6.93 12.18 0.13
CA CYS A 199 7.14 10.74 0.22
C CYS A 199 8.42 10.37 -0.51
N SER A 200 9.34 9.68 0.17
CA SER A 200 10.59 9.20 -0.42
C SER A 200 10.46 7.74 -0.84
N PHE A 201 10.79 7.44 -2.09
CA PHE A 201 10.83 6.10 -2.68
C PHE A 201 12.28 5.62 -2.88
N THR A 202 13.20 6.13 -2.08
CA THR A 202 14.61 5.73 -2.10
C THR A 202 15.16 5.62 -0.69
N ASP A 203 16.13 4.75 -0.48
CA ASP A 203 16.91 4.57 0.74
C ASP A 203 18.05 5.61 0.90
N ARG A 204 18.29 6.42 -0.15
CA ARG A 204 19.38 7.41 -0.16
C ARG A 204 18.89 8.77 0.30
N PRO A 205 19.74 9.55 0.98
CA PRO A 205 19.43 10.94 1.29
C PRO A 205 19.16 11.74 0.02
N VAL A 206 18.01 12.40 -0.04
CA VAL A 206 17.61 13.27 -1.16
C VAL A 206 17.50 14.70 -0.66
N ARG A 207 18.16 15.63 -1.37
CA ARG A 207 18.01 17.04 -1.09
C ARG A 207 16.67 17.52 -1.60
N PHE A 208 15.86 18.04 -0.70
CA PHE A 208 14.56 18.61 -1.03
C PHE A 208 14.51 20.08 -0.63
N CYS A 209 14.01 20.93 -1.52
CA CYS A 209 13.72 22.34 -1.26
C CYS A 209 12.20 22.53 -1.32
N PRO A 210 11.55 22.91 -0.20
CA PRO A 210 10.11 23.14 -0.21
C PRO A 210 9.73 24.16 -1.30
N PRO A 211 8.69 23.86 -2.11
CA PRO A 211 8.20 24.81 -3.10
C PRO A 211 7.52 26.01 -2.41
N TYR A 212 7.60 27.19 -3.02
CA TYR A 212 6.84 28.34 -2.52
C TYR A 212 5.32 28.00 -2.51
N PRO A 213 4.54 28.34 -1.49
CA PRO A 213 4.90 29.23 -0.35
C PRO A 213 5.33 28.48 0.94
N PHE A 214 5.81 27.25 0.84
CA PHE A 214 6.23 26.48 2.00
C PHE A 214 7.65 26.88 2.43
N SER A 215 7.85 27.05 3.73
CA SER A 215 9.16 27.24 4.35
C SER A 215 9.34 26.22 5.47
N LEU A 216 10.57 25.71 5.66
CA LEU A 216 10.87 24.81 6.78
C LEU A 216 10.65 25.49 8.14
N ASP A 217 10.83 26.80 8.21
CA ASP A 217 10.65 27.58 9.44
C ASP A 217 9.17 27.69 9.88
N ASP A 218 8.24 27.51 8.93
CA ASP A 218 6.80 27.62 9.17
C ASP A 218 6.14 26.25 9.41
N MET A 219 6.89 25.15 9.31
CA MET A 219 6.37 23.78 9.49
C MET A 219 6.26 23.43 10.99
N LYS A 220 5.09 22.88 11.38
CA LYS A 220 4.79 22.43 12.75
C LYS A 220 4.54 20.93 12.77
#